data_71262e3e5437024a8023040b1251aa0f
#
_entry.id   71262e3e5437024a8023040b1251aa0f
#
_cell.length_a   1.000
_cell.length_b   1.000
_cell.length_c   1.000
_cell.angle_alpha   90.00
_cell.angle_beta   90.00
_cell.angle_gamma   90.00
#
_symmetry.space_group_name_H-M   'P 1'
#
loop_
_entity.id
_entity.type
_entity.pdbx_description
1 polymer ?
#
loop_
_entity_poly.entity_id
_entity_poly.type
_entity_poly.pdbx_seq_one_letter_code
_entity_poly.pdbx_strand_id
1 'polypeptide(L)'
;MIPVPSGVRVWLAVGRTDMRKGMNGLALQVQEQLKHDPHAGDLYVFRGKRGHLIKILWHDGIGMSLYAKRLERGRFVWPAPADGIVAISAAQLAYMLDGIDWRNPVRTWRPEVAG
;
A
#
# COMPACT_ATOMS: atom_id res chain seq x y z
N MET A 1 -5.28 9.68 5.78
CA MET A 1 -3.94 9.21 6.15
C MET A 1 -3.00 10.40 6.18
N ILE A 2 -2.09 10.45 7.12
CA ILE A 2 -1.11 11.53 7.20
C ILE A 2 -0.13 11.46 6.01
N PRO A 3 0.45 12.59 5.62
CA PRO A 3 1.41 12.60 4.54
C PRO A 3 2.62 11.70 4.83
N VAL A 4 3.06 10.97 3.82
CA VAL A 4 4.24 10.11 3.93
C VAL A 4 5.49 10.97 3.75
N PRO A 5 6.45 10.91 4.70
CA PRO A 5 7.70 11.67 4.56
C PRO A 5 8.47 11.24 3.30
N SER A 6 9.24 12.17 2.74
CA SER A 6 10.09 11.83 1.61
C SER A 6 11.17 10.82 2.05
N GLY A 7 11.55 9.92 1.16
CA GLY A 7 12.53 8.88 1.45
C GLY A 7 11.98 7.63 2.10
N VAL A 8 10.72 7.63 2.49
CA VAL A 8 10.09 6.42 3.04
C VAL A 8 9.71 5.50 1.89
N ARG A 9 10.05 4.23 2.04
CA ARG A 9 9.68 3.21 1.06
C ARG A 9 8.30 2.66 1.34
N VAL A 10 7.61 2.30 0.28
CA VAL A 10 6.29 1.68 0.35
C VAL A 10 6.38 0.29 -0.28
N TRP A 11 5.98 -0.71 0.48
CA TRP A 11 6.03 -2.10 0.06
C TRP A 11 4.61 -2.66 -0.05
N LEU A 12 4.28 -3.23 -1.20
CA LEU A 12 3.02 -3.96 -1.38
C LEU A 12 3.26 -5.44 -1.10
N ALA A 13 2.58 -5.96 -0.09
CA ALA A 13 2.52 -7.41 0.13
C ALA A 13 1.42 -7.96 -0.78
N VAL A 14 1.83 -8.59 -1.86
CA VAL A 14 0.94 -8.92 -2.98
C VAL A 14 0.03 -10.09 -2.68
N GLY A 15 0.47 -11.02 -1.83
CA GLY A 15 -0.35 -12.14 -1.40
C GLY A 15 -1.53 -11.69 -0.56
N ARG A 16 -2.56 -12.52 -0.52
CA ARG A 16 -3.74 -12.24 0.29
C ARG A 16 -3.41 -12.30 1.77
N THR A 17 -3.87 -11.31 2.51
CA THR A 17 -3.69 -11.22 3.96
C THR A 17 -5.04 -11.34 4.64
N ASP A 18 -5.06 -12.00 5.80
CA ASP A 18 -6.24 -12.01 6.64
C ASP A 18 -6.47 -10.61 7.20
N MET A 19 -7.51 -9.96 6.71
CA MET A 19 -7.83 -8.57 7.07
C MET A 19 -8.36 -8.41 8.49
N ARG A 20 -8.52 -9.50 9.25
CA ARG A 20 -8.83 -9.43 10.67
C ARG A 20 -7.58 -9.12 11.51
N LYS A 21 -6.39 -9.29 10.94
CA LYS A 21 -5.14 -8.99 11.65
C LYS A 21 -5.04 -7.51 11.98
N GLY A 22 -4.65 -7.21 13.20
CA GLY A 22 -4.33 -5.87 13.65
C GLY A 22 -2.85 -5.59 13.59
N MET A 23 -2.42 -4.53 14.28
CA MET A 23 -1.03 -4.06 14.23
C MET A 23 -0.01 -5.16 14.53
N ASN A 24 -0.22 -5.93 15.61
CA ASN A 24 0.74 -6.93 16.03
C ASN A 24 0.83 -8.08 15.03
N GLY A 25 -0.31 -8.55 14.54
CA GLY A 25 -0.34 -9.62 13.55
C GLY A 25 0.29 -9.23 12.24
N LEU A 26 0.04 -8.01 11.78
CA LEU A 26 0.63 -7.51 10.54
C LEU A 26 2.12 -7.24 10.69
N ALA A 27 2.56 -6.70 11.82
CA ALA A 27 3.99 -6.52 12.10
C ALA A 27 4.73 -7.86 12.10
N LEU A 28 4.14 -8.88 12.71
CA LEU A 28 4.70 -10.22 12.70
C LEU A 28 4.78 -10.78 11.27
N GLN A 29 3.77 -10.54 10.47
CA GLN A 29 3.76 -10.95 9.06
C GLN A 29 4.88 -10.28 8.26
N VAL A 30 5.12 -8.98 8.47
CA VAL A 30 6.23 -8.26 7.85
C VAL A 30 7.55 -8.94 8.21
N GLN A 31 7.74 -9.23 9.49
CA GLN A 31 8.96 -9.81 9.99
C GLN A 31 9.19 -11.24 9.49
N GLU A 32 8.19 -12.08 9.58
CA GLU A 32 8.33 -13.50 9.28
C GLU A 32 8.16 -13.84 7.81
N GLN A 33 7.20 -13.24 7.15
CA GLN A 33 6.89 -13.59 5.76
C GLN A 33 7.60 -12.68 4.76
N LEU A 34 7.68 -11.39 5.02
CA LEU A 34 8.32 -10.44 4.12
C LEU A 34 9.80 -10.26 4.43
N LYS A 35 10.27 -10.72 5.59
CA LYS A 35 11.67 -10.63 6.02
C LYS A 35 12.16 -9.18 6.11
N HIS A 36 11.29 -8.29 6.53
CA HIS A 36 11.60 -6.88 6.75
C HIS A 36 11.38 -6.53 8.21
N ASP A 37 11.93 -5.40 8.62
CA ASP A 37 11.72 -4.86 9.96
C ASP A 37 10.53 -3.90 9.96
N PRO A 38 9.42 -4.26 10.61
CA PRO A 38 8.23 -3.40 10.62
C PRO A 38 8.43 -2.09 11.37
N HIS A 39 9.53 -1.94 12.13
CA HIS A 39 9.83 -0.72 12.90
C HIS A 39 10.80 0.22 12.20
N ALA A 40 11.26 -0.14 10.99
CA ALA A 40 12.31 0.62 10.32
C ALA A 40 11.80 1.88 9.59
N GLY A 41 10.52 2.15 9.62
CA GLY A 41 9.97 3.38 9.05
C GLY A 41 9.34 3.25 7.67
N ASP A 42 9.41 2.08 7.07
CA ASP A 42 8.75 1.84 5.78
C ASP A 42 7.26 1.56 5.96
N LEU A 43 6.49 1.84 4.91
CA LEU A 43 5.08 1.49 4.86
C LEU A 43 4.90 0.10 4.27
N TYR A 44 3.99 -0.67 4.85
CA TYR A 44 3.62 -2.00 4.36
C TYR A 44 2.15 -2.02 4.06
N VAL A 45 1.82 -2.36 2.81
CA VAL A 45 0.46 -2.33 2.28
C VAL A 45 -0.01 -3.77 2.08
N PHE A 46 -1.14 -4.10 2.68
CA PHE A 46 -1.72 -5.45 2.64
C PHE A 46 -3.04 -5.45 1.92
N ARG A 47 -3.31 -6.51 1.18
CA ARG A 47 -4.57 -6.68 0.46
C ARG A 47 -5.42 -7.76 1.08
N GLY A 48 -6.73 -7.52 1.09
CA GLY A 48 -7.69 -8.53 1.42
C GLY A 48 -8.01 -9.45 0.23
N LYS A 49 -8.75 -10.51 0.51
CA LYS A 49 -9.10 -11.52 -0.49
C LYS A 49 -9.80 -10.95 -1.72
N ARG A 50 -10.72 -10.00 -1.51
CA ARG A 50 -11.52 -9.42 -2.60
C ARG A 50 -10.83 -8.27 -3.30
N GLY A 51 -9.72 -7.77 -2.76
CA GLY A 51 -8.97 -6.68 -3.35
C GLY A 51 -9.56 -5.29 -3.17
N HIS A 52 -10.67 -5.13 -2.45
CA HIS A 52 -11.31 -3.83 -2.21
C HIS A 52 -11.01 -3.23 -0.84
N LEU A 53 -10.31 -3.98 0.00
CA LEU A 53 -9.89 -3.56 1.33
C LEU A 53 -8.38 -3.54 1.40
N ILE A 54 -7.82 -2.43 1.82
CA ILE A 54 -6.39 -2.21 2.00
C ILE A 54 -6.12 -1.89 3.46
N LYS A 55 -5.03 -2.42 3.99
CA LYS A 55 -4.50 -2.00 5.29
C LYS A 55 -3.05 -1.58 5.10
N ILE A 56 -2.66 -0.50 5.78
CA ILE A 56 -1.31 0.02 5.72
C ILE A 56 -0.75 0.09 7.13
N LEU A 57 0.38 -0.56 7.33
CA LEU A 57 1.11 -0.56 8.60
C LEU A 57 2.31 0.35 8.47
N TRP A 58 2.50 1.26 9.44
CA TRP A 58 3.61 2.20 9.40
C TRP A 58 4.05 2.57 10.82
N HIS A 59 5.35 2.41 11.07
CA HIS A 59 5.98 2.92 12.28
C HIS A 59 6.74 4.20 11.95
N ASP A 60 6.30 5.31 12.55
CA ASP A 60 6.81 6.65 12.22
C ASP A 60 7.98 7.11 13.09
N GLY A 61 8.57 6.20 13.86
CA GLY A 61 9.63 6.51 14.81
C GLY A 61 9.13 6.76 16.24
N ILE A 62 7.85 7.01 16.40
CA ILE A 62 7.22 7.24 17.69
C ILE A 62 6.28 6.11 18.06
N GLY A 63 5.52 5.64 17.08
CA GLY A 63 4.53 4.60 17.29
C GLY A 63 4.11 3.92 16.01
N MET A 64 3.37 2.83 16.17
CA MET A 64 2.83 2.05 15.07
C MET A 64 1.45 2.58 14.72
N SER A 65 1.22 2.82 13.43
CA SER A 65 -0.08 3.23 12.91
C SER A 65 -0.63 2.16 11.98
N LEU A 66 -1.94 1.98 12.01
CA LEU A 66 -2.64 1.10 11.09
C LEU A 66 -3.77 1.88 10.44
N TYR A 67 -3.73 1.96 9.12
CA TYR A 67 -4.74 2.61 8.31
C TYR A 67 -5.48 1.56 7.50
N ALA A 68 -6.79 1.70 7.41
CA ALA A 68 -7.61 0.80 6.60
C ALA A 68 -8.55 1.61 5.72
N LYS A 69 -8.69 1.18 4.47
CA LYS A 69 -9.63 1.78 3.54
C LYS A 69 -10.34 0.71 2.74
N ARG A 70 -11.65 0.81 2.67
CA ARG A 70 -12.49 -0.06 1.86
C ARG A 70 -13.13 0.76 0.75
N LEU A 71 -12.94 0.31 -0.50
CA LEU A 71 -13.68 0.92 -1.61
C LEU A 71 -15.13 0.46 -1.57
N GLU A 72 -16.04 1.40 -1.76
CA GLU A 72 -17.46 1.07 -1.85
C GLU A 72 -17.77 0.36 -3.16
N ARG A 73 -17.01 0.67 -4.21
CA ARG A 73 -17.15 0.06 -5.54
C ARG A 73 -15.78 -0.29 -6.09
N GLY A 74 -15.72 -1.43 -6.78
CA GLY A 74 -14.51 -1.85 -7.45
C GLY A 74 -13.45 -2.38 -6.50
N ARG A 75 -12.25 -2.42 -7.02
CA ARG A 75 -11.07 -2.94 -6.31
C ARG A 75 -9.89 -2.04 -6.55
N PHE A 76 -8.97 -2.05 -5.60
CA PHE A 76 -7.65 -1.48 -5.84
C PHE A 76 -6.93 -2.27 -6.93
N VAL A 77 -5.98 -1.65 -7.59
CA VAL A 77 -5.15 -2.32 -8.59
C VAL A 77 -3.97 -2.98 -7.88
N TRP A 78 -3.89 -4.29 -7.97
CA TRP A 78 -2.84 -5.07 -7.32
C TRP A 78 -1.91 -5.70 -8.35
N PRO A 79 -0.59 -5.80 -8.06
CA PRO A 79 0.33 -6.54 -8.91
C PRO A 79 -0.02 -8.03 -8.96
N ALA A 80 0.61 -8.76 -9.87
CA ALA A 80 0.41 -10.20 -9.96
C ALA A 80 0.85 -10.90 -8.67
N PRO A 81 0.10 -11.90 -8.17
CA PRO A 81 0.42 -12.57 -6.91
C PRO A 81 1.80 -13.23 -6.88
N ALA A 82 2.36 -13.58 -8.03
CA ALA A 82 3.68 -14.20 -8.11
C ALA A 82 4.82 -13.27 -7.69
N ASP A 83 4.57 -11.97 -7.63
CA ASP A 83 5.62 -10.99 -7.34
C ASP A 83 6.02 -10.96 -5.87
N GLY A 84 5.19 -11.49 -4.97
CA GLY A 84 5.48 -11.56 -3.53
C GLY A 84 5.40 -10.22 -2.83
N ILE A 85 6.45 -9.41 -2.95
CA ILE A 85 6.49 -8.05 -2.42
C ILE A 85 7.00 -7.11 -3.50
N VAL A 86 6.36 -5.96 -3.62
CA VAL A 86 6.68 -4.99 -4.67
C VAL A 86 6.86 -3.62 -4.03
N ALA A 87 7.93 -2.93 -4.39
CA ALA A 87 8.16 -1.55 -3.97
C ALA A 87 7.42 -0.59 -4.89
N ILE A 88 6.75 0.39 -4.30
CA ILE A 88 6.13 1.48 -5.05
C ILE A 88 6.53 2.81 -4.43
N SER A 89 6.34 3.89 -5.18
CA SER A 89 6.59 5.24 -4.68
C SER A 89 5.41 5.74 -3.83
N ALA A 90 5.67 6.78 -3.04
CA ALA A 90 4.60 7.45 -2.30
C ALA A 90 3.52 8.00 -3.23
N ALA A 91 3.91 8.51 -4.40
CA ALA A 91 2.97 9.01 -5.40
C ALA A 91 2.08 7.88 -5.94
N GLN A 92 2.68 6.72 -6.22
CA GLN A 92 1.93 5.55 -6.67
C GLN A 92 0.94 5.08 -5.59
N LEU A 93 1.34 5.11 -4.33
CA LEU A 93 0.42 4.78 -3.23
C LEU A 93 -0.77 5.75 -3.19
N ALA A 94 -0.53 7.04 -3.38
CA ALA A 94 -1.59 8.03 -3.42
C ALA A 94 -2.60 7.72 -4.54
N TYR A 95 -2.13 7.40 -5.74
CA TYR A 95 -3.02 6.98 -6.83
C TYR A 95 -3.79 5.72 -6.48
N MET A 96 -3.11 4.74 -5.90
CA MET A 96 -3.74 3.48 -5.50
C MET A 96 -4.88 3.73 -4.50
N LEU A 97 -4.65 4.59 -3.51
CA LEU A 97 -5.66 4.91 -2.49
C LEU A 97 -6.86 5.64 -3.08
N ASP A 98 -6.69 6.32 -4.20
CA ASP A 98 -7.78 6.98 -4.93
C ASP A 98 -8.50 6.04 -5.91
N GLY A 99 -8.13 4.77 -5.93
CA GLY A 99 -8.72 3.80 -6.85
C GLY A 99 -8.25 3.93 -8.29
N ILE A 100 -7.14 4.63 -8.51
CA ILE A 100 -6.55 4.84 -9.83
C ILE A 100 -5.52 3.75 -10.11
N ASP A 101 -5.37 3.40 -11.38
CA ASP A 101 -4.30 2.48 -11.77
C ASP A 101 -2.94 3.17 -11.62
N TRP A 102 -2.28 2.85 -10.53
CA TRP A 102 -0.99 3.45 -10.16
C TRP A 102 0.18 2.95 -11.03
N ARG A 103 -0.01 1.84 -11.73
CA ARG A 103 1.04 1.25 -12.59
C ARG A 103 1.23 2.06 -13.86
N ASN A 104 0.14 2.63 -14.35
CA ASN A 104 0.15 3.39 -15.59
C ASN A 104 -0.89 4.51 -15.49
N PRO A 105 -0.65 5.52 -14.64
CA PRO A 105 -1.61 6.61 -14.47
C PRO A 105 -1.75 7.36 -15.79
N VAL A 106 -2.98 7.39 -16.30
CA VAL A 106 -3.30 8.07 -17.54
C VAL A 106 -3.77 9.47 -17.21
N ARG A 107 -3.12 10.45 -17.82
CA ARG A 107 -3.56 11.83 -17.70
C ARG A 107 -4.85 12.03 -18.46
N THR A 108 -5.83 12.63 -17.83
CA THR A 108 -7.10 12.94 -18.45
C THR A 108 -7.01 14.12 -19.43
N TRP A 109 -5.90 14.82 -19.42
CA TRP A 109 -5.64 15.98 -20.29
C TRP A 109 -4.18 15.98 -20.69
N ARG A 110 -3.88 16.69 -21.76
CA ARG A 110 -2.53 16.83 -22.29
C ARG A 110 -2.17 18.31 -22.33
N PRO A 111 -1.20 18.75 -21.54
CA PRO A 111 -0.77 20.14 -21.59
C PRO A 111 -0.29 20.56 -22.97
N GLU A 112 0.39 19.68 -23.63
CA GLU A 112 0.87 19.90 -24.97
C GLU A 112 -0.25 20.01 -25.99
N VAL A 113 -1.38 19.43 -25.69
CA VAL A 113 -2.57 19.57 -26.53
C VAL A 113 -3.23 20.91 -26.29
N ALA A 114 -3.22 21.32 -25.04
CA ALA A 114 -3.71 22.65 -24.69
C ALA A 114 -2.77 23.70 -25.27
N GLY A 115 -1.57 23.31 -25.36
CA GLY A 115 -0.59 24.12 -26.07
C GLY A 115 -0.65 23.70 -27.48
#